data_afccca174ff3d1fd6cd69d69862c3110
#
_entry.id   afccca174ff3d1fd6cd69d69862c3110
#
_cell.length_a   1.000
_cell.length_b   1.000
_cell.length_c   1.000
_cell.angle_alpha   90.00
_cell.angle_beta   90.00
_cell.angle_gamma   90.00
#
_symmetry.space_group_name_H-M   'P 1'
#
loop_
_entity.id
_entity.type
_entity.pdbx_description
1 polymer ?
#
loop_
_entity_poly.entity_id
_entity_poly.type
_entity_poly.pdbx_seq_one_letter_code
_entity_poly.pdbx_strand_id
1 'polypeptide(L)'
;PDNPRFMACVEKWTGKEIKILQSEKYTDIFDVWRKRKFILSAPPARMAICTIELKRAVREQYQSFGDVHAFGFGVDELARIARFERDNPEIALTWPLRDAGMNKQDCLNMLMPAGIELPAMYKLGYKNNNCIGCVKGGKGYWNKIRVDFPEYFWNMARFEREINARVFNDVWLDELPPTAGRYESEYEIECGPVCGAFPTTRAADG
;
A
#
# COMPACT_ATOMS: atom_id res chain seq x y z
N PRO A 1 5.66 11.14 3.79
CA PRO A 1 5.97 12.26 4.67
C PRO A 1 5.19 13.53 4.34
N ASP A 2 4.75 13.72 3.08
CA ASP A 2 4.02 14.95 2.67
C ASP A 2 2.56 14.68 2.26
N ASN A 3 1.98 13.56 2.67
CA ASN A 3 0.58 13.22 2.38
C ASN A 3 -0.41 14.32 2.80
N PRO A 4 -0.28 14.97 3.99
CA PRO A 4 -1.18 16.06 4.36
C PRO A 4 -1.15 17.23 3.37
N ARG A 5 0.05 17.63 2.90
CA ARG A 5 0.18 18.67 1.86
C ARG A 5 -0.54 18.27 0.58
N PHE A 6 -0.28 17.05 0.10
CA PHE A 6 -0.88 16.56 -1.14
C PHE A 6 -2.41 16.47 -1.03
N MET A 7 -2.93 15.95 0.09
CA MET A 7 -4.37 15.90 0.34
C MET A 7 -5.02 17.28 0.32
N ALA A 8 -4.43 18.27 1.02
CA ALA A 8 -4.92 19.65 1.02
C ALA A 8 -4.93 20.26 -0.40
N CYS A 9 -3.92 19.97 -1.22
CA CYS A 9 -3.91 20.42 -2.63
C CYS A 9 -5.05 19.78 -3.44
N VAL A 10 -5.32 18.48 -3.23
CA VAL A 10 -6.40 17.77 -3.92
C VAL A 10 -7.76 18.28 -3.47
N GLU A 11 -7.99 18.51 -2.18
CA GLU A 11 -9.21 19.11 -1.64
C GLU A 11 -9.48 20.47 -2.28
N LYS A 12 -8.46 21.33 -2.32
CA LYS A 12 -8.57 22.66 -2.93
C LYS A 12 -8.90 22.56 -4.42
N TRP A 13 -8.28 21.64 -5.13
CA TRP A 13 -8.48 21.44 -6.57
C TRP A 13 -9.88 20.91 -6.89
N THR A 14 -10.33 19.92 -6.13
CA THR A 14 -11.62 19.24 -6.37
C THR A 14 -12.80 19.93 -5.71
N GLY A 15 -12.57 20.82 -4.74
CA GLY A 15 -13.61 21.40 -3.90
C GLY A 15 -14.29 20.39 -2.96
N LYS A 16 -13.70 19.21 -2.78
CA LYS A 16 -14.25 18.12 -1.96
C LYS A 16 -13.36 17.82 -0.77
N GLU A 17 -13.97 17.70 0.40
CA GLU A 17 -13.29 17.28 1.62
C GLU A 17 -12.85 15.81 1.53
N ILE A 18 -11.64 15.53 1.99
CA ILE A 18 -11.11 14.17 2.14
C ILE A 18 -11.29 13.73 3.59
N LYS A 19 -12.24 12.83 3.83
CA LYS A 19 -12.45 12.27 5.16
C LYS A 19 -11.36 11.26 5.50
N ILE A 20 -10.64 11.54 6.59
CA ILE A 20 -9.61 10.63 7.10
C ILE A 20 -10.28 9.66 8.09
N LEU A 21 -10.25 8.38 7.75
CA LEU A 21 -10.71 7.31 8.62
C LEU A 21 -9.53 6.74 9.40
N GLN A 22 -9.74 6.51 10.69
CA GLN A 22 -8.72 5.98 11.59
C GLN A 22 -9.26 4.78 12.37
N SER A 23 -8.36 3.88 12.76
CA SER A 23 -8.70 2.76 13.62
C SER A 23 -8.86 3.23 15.07
N GLU A 24 -9.92 2.83 15.73
CA GLU A 24 -10.09 3.05 17.18
C GLU A 24 -9.23 2.08 18.02
N LYS A 25 -8.81 0.97 17.40
CA LYS A 25 -8.08 -0.12 18.06
C LYS A 25 -6.57 0.05 18.03
N TYR A 26 -6.05 0.72 17.01
CA TYR A 26 -4.62 0.85 16.77
C TYR A 26 -4.23 2.29 16.47
N THR A 27 -3.14 2.75 17.07
CA THR A 27 -2.63 4.11 16.89
C THR A 27 -1.86 4.27 15.57
N ASP A 28 -1.10 3.24 15.20
CA ASP A 28 -0.26 3.24 14.00
C ASP A 28 0.12 1.80 13.56
N ILE A 29 0.96 1.71 12.53
CA ILE A 29 1.41 0.42 11.99
C ILE A 29 2.27 -0.37 12.97
N PHE A 30 3.08 0.30 13.80
CA PHE A 30 3.94 -0.36 14.78
C PHE A 30 3.10 -0.94 15.92
N ASP A 31 2.04 -0.23 16.33
CA ASP A 31 1.09 -0.74 17.32
C ASP A 31 0.38 -2.01 16.83
N VAL A 32 -0.02 -2.05 15.55
CA VAL A 32 -0.57 -3.26 14.91
C VAL A 32 0.42 -4.41 15.01
N TRP A 33 1.65 -4.23 14.56
CA TRP A 33 2.66 -5.29 14.54
C TRP A 33 3.04 -5.75 15.95
N ARG A 34 3.16 -4.81 16.90
CA ARG A 34 3.47 -5.14 18.30
C ARG A 34 2.37 -5.97 18.96
N LYS A 35 1.11 -5.60 18.77
CA LYS A 35 -0.04 -6.33 19.31
C LYS A 35 -0.28 -7.67 18.62
N ARG A 36 -0.07 -7.72 17.31
CA ARG A 36 -0.29 -8.93 16.51
C ARG A 36 0.91 -9.89 16.50
N LYS A 37 2.10 -9.44 16.88
CA LYS A 37 3.37 -10.19 16.78
C LYS A 37 3.60 -10.74 15.36
N PHE A 38 3.21 -9.95 14.35
CA PHE A 38 3.18 -10.38 12.97
C PHE A 38 3.27 -9.16 12.03
N ILE A 39 4.09 -9.23 11.00
CA ILE A 39 4.30 -8.16 10.02
C ILE A 39 3.69 -8.53 8.66
N LEU A 40 4.12 -9.65 8.09
CA LEU A 40 3.78 -10.08 6.75
C LEU A 40 3.68 -11.60 6.66
N SER A 41 2.66 -12.12 5.97
CA SER A 41 2.56 -13.55 5.72
C SER A 41 3.64 -14.03 4.75
N ALA A 42 4.00 -15.31 4.89
CA ALA A 42 4.90 -15.95 3.95
C ALA A 42 4.35 -15.94 2.50
N PRO A 43 5.22 -16.00 1.49
CA PRO A 43 4.79 -16.23 0.11
C PRO A 43 3.95 -17.53 0.00
N PRO A 44 3.00 -17.58 -0.95
CA PRO A 44 2.71 -16.58 -1.99
C PRO A 44 1.80 -15.43 -1.55
N ALA A 45 1.16 -15.50 -0.40
CA ALA A 45 0.13 -14.55 0.01
C ALA A 45 0.67 -13.13 0.27
N ARG A 46 1.85 -13.01 0.90
CA ARG A 46 2.47 -11.73 1.31
C ARG A 46 1.46 -10.69 1.83
N MET A 47 0.59 -11.14 2.71
CA MET A 47 -0.49 -10.33 3.26
C MET A 47 0.05 -9.47 4.42
N ALA A 48 -0.08 -8.16 4.30
CA ALA A 48 0.37 -7.22 5.32
C ALA A 48 -0.75 -6.96 6.33
N ILE A 49 -0.53 -7.31 7.59
CA ILE A 49 -1.53 -7.15 8.65
C ILE A 49 -1.95 -5.69 8.86
N CYS A 50 -1.05 -4.73 8.65
CA CYS A 50 -1.38 -3.31 8.73
C CYS A 50 -2.43 -2.89 7.69
N THR A 51 -2.48 -3.51 6.51
CA THR A 51 -3.51 -3.24 5.51
C THR A 51 -4.88 -3.76 5.95
N ILE A 52 -4.91 -4.94 6.57
CA ILE A 52 -6.15 -5.52 7.09
C ILE A 52 -6.70 -4.65 8.21
N GLU A 53 -5.89 -4.32 9.20
CA GLU A 53 -6.33 -3.66 10.43
C GLU A 53 -6.55 -2.15 10.28
N LEU A 54 -5.73 -1.45 9.47
CA LEU A 54 -5.76 0.02 9.37
C LEU A 54 -6.45 0.54 8.10
N LYS A 55 -6.77 -0.33 7.13
CA LYS A 55 -7.44 0.08 5.90
C LYS A 55 -8.73 -0.69 5.66
N ARG A 56 -8.65 -2.01 5.56
CA ARG A 56 -9.82 -2.83 5.26
C ARG A 56 -10.84 -2.80 6.39
N ALA A 57 -10.46 -3.14 7.61
CA ALA A 57 -11.36 -3.16 8.77
C ALA A 57 -11.98 -1.77 9.03
N VAL A 58 -11.20 -0.71 8.89
CA VAL A 58 -11.67 0.67 9.08
C VAL A 58 -12.70 1.06 7.99
N ARG A 59 -12.45 0.68 6.73
CA ARG A 59 -13.43 0.88 5.66
C ARG A 59 -14.72 0.10 5.94
N GLU A 60 -14.61 -1.17 6.31
CA GLU A 60 -15.76 -2.03 6.60
C GLU A 60 -16.63 -1.52 7.77
N GLN A 61 -16.01 -0.90 8.76
CA GLN A 61 -16.72 -0.22 9.86
C GLN A 61 -17.44 1.07 9.42
N TYR A 62 -16.89 1.76 8.43
CA TYR A 62 -17.42 3.03 7.94
C TYR A 62 -18.54 2.85 6.91
N GLN A 63 -18.47 1.82 6.09
CA GLN A 63 -19.44 1.58 5.01
C GLN A 63 -20.81 1.23 5.55
N SER A 64 -21.86 1.67 4.83
CA SER A 64 -23.26 1.35 5.10
C SER A 64 -23.82 0.40 4.04
N PHE A 65 -24.87 -0.30 4.39
CA PHE A 65 -25.60 -1.13 3.43
C PHE A 65 -26.16 -0.26 2.30
N GLY A 66 -25.91 -0.68 1.06
CA GLY A 66 -26.34 0.06 -0.14
C GLY A 66 -25.34 1.09 -0.66
N ASP A 67 -24.22 1.31 0.02
CA ASP A 67 -23.15 2.17 -0.50
C ASP A 67 -22.59 1.61 -1.81
N VAL A 68 -22.32 2.51 -2.76
CA VAL A 68 -21.55 2.21 -3.97
C VAL A 68 -20.11 2.66 -3.76
N HIS A 69 -19.19 1.71 -3.82
CA HIS A 69 -17.78 1.97 -3.60
C HIS A 69 -17.06 2.30 -4.90
N ALA A 70 -16.54 3.52 -5.02
CA ALA A 70 -15.69 3.95 -6.13
C ALA A 70 -14.21 3.72 -5.77
N PHE A 71 -13.52 2.89 -6.54
CA PHE A 71 -12.08 2.65 -6.38
C PHE A 71 -11.30 3.23 -7.56
N GLY A 72 -10.16 3.88 -7.26
CA GLY A 72 -9.29 4.49 -8.25
C GLY A 72 -8.32 3.49 -8.89
N PHE A 73 -8.84 2.40 -9.48
CA PHE A 73 -8.02 1.48 -10.27
C PHE A 73 -8.16 1.80 -11.75
N GLY A 74 -7.01 1.89 -12.43
CA GLY A 74 -6.93 2.20 -13.84
C GLY A 74 -7.01 0.98 -14.76
N VAL A 75 -6.87 1.23 -16.05
CA VAL A 75 -6.88 0.18 -17.09
C VAL A 75 -5.67 -0.76 -17.00
N ASP A 76 -4.61 -0.35 -16.35
CA ASP A 76 -3.40 -1.12 -16.07
C ASP A 76 -3.55 -2.09 -14.88
N GLU A 77 -4.69 -2.05 -14.17
CA GLU A 77 -4.96 -2.87 -12.98
C GLU A 77 -6.13 -3.86 -13.16
N LEU A 78 -6.48 -4.25 -14.39
CA LEU A 78 -7.65 -5.10 -14.69
C LEU A 78 -7.67 -6.43 -13.93
N ALA A 79 -6.52 -7.09 -13.80
CA ALA A 79 -6.41 -8.34 -13.04
C ALA A 79 -6.70 -8.14 -11.54
N ARG A 80 -6.35 -6.97 -11.01
CA ARG A 80 -6.63 -6.58 -9.62
C ARG A 80 -8.11 -6.28 -9.41
N ILE A 81 -8.73 -5.60 -10.36
CA ILE A 81 -10.17 -5.33 -10.41
C ILE A 81 -10.94 -6.66 -10.40
N ALA A 82 -10.67 -7.55 -11.35
CA ALA A 82 -11.36 -8.83 -11.45
C ALA A 82 -11.22 -9.70 -10.19
N ARG A 83 -10.03 -9.69 -9.57
CA ARG A 83 -9.83 -10.37 -8.29
C ARG A 83 -10.68 -9.76 -7.18
N PHE A 84 -10.74 -8.43 -7.09
CA PHE A 84 -11.50 -7.77 -6.05
C PHE A 84 -13.02 -7.99 -6.20
N GLU A 85 -13.55 -7.91 -7.41
CA GLU A 85 -14.96 -8.17 -7.72
C GLU A 85 -15.35 -9.60 -7.32
N ARG A 86 -14.51 -10.58 -7.67
CA ARG A 86 -14.72 -11.98 -7.31
C ARG A 86 -14.70 -12.22 -5.79
N ASP A 87 -13.80 -11.55 -5.08
CA ASP A 87 -13.57 -11.76 -3.65
C ASP A 87 -14.51 -10.93 -2.76
N ASN A 88 -15.33 -10.02 -3.33
CA ASN A 88 -16.27 -9.17 -2.61
C ASN A 88 -17.59 -9.00 -3.42
N PRO A 89 -18.31 -10.10 -3.70
CA PRO A 89 -19.50 -10.04 -4.54
C PRO A 89 -20.68 -9.28 -3.91
N GLU A 90 -20.61 -9.05 -2.58
CA GLU A 90 -21.63 -8.34 -1.81
C GLU A 90 -21.51 -6.81 -1.89
N ILE A 91 -20.41 -6.28 -2.45
CA ILE A 91 -20.14 -4.84 -2.51
C ILE A 91 -20.54 -4.31 -3.89
N ALA A 92 -21.38 -3.28 -3.94
CA ALA A 92 -21.63 -2.52 -5.17
C ALA A 92 -20.38 -1.68 -5.52
N LEU A 93 -19.78 -1.93 -6.69
CA LEU A 93 -18.50 -1.39 -7.12
C LEU A 93 -18.63 -0.51 -8.36
N THR A 94 -17.79 0.53 -8.43
CA THR A 94 -17.55 1.31 -9.65
C THR A 94 -16.07 1.63 -9.80
N TRP A 95 -15.61 1.74 -11.04
CA TRP A 95 -14.21 1.88 -11.40
C TRP A 95 -13.99 3.10 -12.30
N PRO A 96 -14.14 4.35 -11.79
CA PRO A 96 -14.18 5.55 -12.62
C PRO A 96 -12.96 5.73 -13.54
N LEU A 97 -11.75 5.38 -13.07
CA LEU A 97 -10.55 5.50 -13.89
C LEU A 97 -10.49 4.46 -15.00
N ARG A 98 -10.84 3.19 -14.68
CA ARG A 98 -10.96 2.13 -15.70
C ARG A 98 -11.98 2.51 -16.76
N ASP A 99 -13.15 2.99 -16.34
CA ASP A 99 -14.26 3.30 -17.24
C ASP A 99 -13.95 4.54 -18.10
N ALA A 100 -13.10 5.45 -17.61
CA ALA A 100 -12.56 6.57 -18.37
C ALA A 100 -11.33 6.22 -19.23
N GLY A 101 -10.88 4.96 -19.24
CA GLY A 101 -9.71 4.52 -20.01
C GLY A 101 -8.37 5.05 -19.46
N MET A 102 -8.34 5.48 -18.20
CA MET A 102 -7.16 6.10 -17.59
C MET A 102 -6.26 5.09 -16.91
N ASN A 103 -4.96 5.28 -17.08
CA ASN A 103 -3.90 4.58 -16.34
C ASN A 103 -3.27 5.49 -15.29
N LYS A 104 -2.30 4.97 -14.55
CA LYS A 104 -1.58 5.71 -13.50
C LYS A 104 -0.88 6.96 -14.05
N GLN A 105 -0.26 6.88 -15.22
CA GLN A 105 0.45 8.02 -15.81
C GLN A 105 -0.51 9.14 -16.21
N ASP A 106 -1.71 8.80 -16.69
CA ASP A 106 -2.75 9.80 -17.01
C ASP A 106 -3.16 10.56 -15.75
N CYS A 107 -3.35 9.85 -14.62
CA CYS A 107 -3.64 10.48 -13.34
C CYS A 107 -2.52 11.43 -12.88
N LEU A 108 -1.26 11.03 -13.02
CA LEU A 108 -0.11 11.89 -12.68
C LEU A 108 -0.04 13.13 -13.59
N ASN A 109 -0.32 12.96 -14.88
CA ASN A 109 -0.31 14.04 -15.86
C ASN A 109 -1.41 15.09 -15.60
N MET A 110 -2.53 14.72 -14.97
CA MET A 110 -3.58 15.66 -14.58
C MET A 110 -3.15 16.65 -13.48
N LEU A 111 -2.16 16.29 -12.67
CA LEU A 111 -1.70 17.12 -11.54
C LEU A 111 -0.90 18.33 -12.01
N MET A 112 -0.15 18.19 -13.11
CA MET A 112 0.73 19.25 -13.62
C MET A 112 -0.06 20.51 -14.04
N PRO A 113 -1.09 20.44 -14.92
CA PRO A 113 -1.89 21.60 -15.27
C PRO A 113 -2.73 22.13 -14.10
N ALA A 114 -3.00 21.31 -13.09
CA ALA A 114 -3.65 21.73 -11.85
C ALA A 114 -2.69 22.46 -10.87
N GLY A 115 -1.40 22.57 -11.22
CA GLY A 115 -0.38 23.17 -10.35
C GLY A 115 -0.11 22.38 -9.07
N ILE A 116 -0.44 21.08 -9.07
CA ILE A 116 -0.28 20.20 -7.90
C ILE A 116 1.06 19.46 -8.02
N GLU A 117 1.91 19.74 -7.06
CA GLU A 117 3.21 19.10 -6.94
C GLU A 117 3.08 17.63 -6.51
N LEU A 118 3.78 16.73 -7.22
CA LEU A 118 3.77 15.29 -6.91
C LEU A 118 4.21 15.02 -5.47
N PRO A 119 3.67 13.94 -4.85
CA PRO A 119 4.15 13.46 -3.56
C PRO A 119 5.66 13.20 -3.54
N ALA A 120 6.29 13.43 -2.39
CA ALA A 120 7.74 13.35 -2.23
C ALA A 120 8.34 12.00 -2.65
N MET A 121 7.62 10.91 -2.45
CA MET A 121 8.11 9.57 -2.83
C MET A 121 8.35 9.47 -4.35
N TYR A 122 7.49 10.06 -5.18
CA TYR A 122 7.72 10.08 -6.64
C TYR A 122 8.96 10.89 -7.01
N LYS A 123 9.21 12.02 -6.34
CA LYS A 123 10.41 12.85 -6.57
C LYS A 123 11.70 12.13 -6.19
N LEU A 124 11.64 11.24 -5.20
CA LEU A 124 12.76 10.37 -4.80
C LEU A 124 12.89 9.13 -5.69
N GLY A 125 12.11 9.02 -6.76
CA GLY A 125 12.17 7.92 -7.72
C GLY A 125 11.48 6.64 -7.23
N TYR A 126 10.57 6.71 -6.25
CA TYR A 126 9.75 5.56 -5.90
C TYR A 126 8.59 5.39 -6.88
N LYS A 127 8.28 4.13 -7.21
CA LYS A 127 7.20 3.78 -8.16
C LYS A 127 5.81 4.14 -7.65
N ASN A 128 5.63 4.24 -6.33
CA ASN A 128 4.35 4.54 -5.68
C ASN A 128 4.55 5.41 -4.44
N ASN A 129 3.52 6.21 -4.11
CA ASN A 129 3.47 6.98 -2.86
C ASN A 129 2.98 6.11 -1.69
N ASN A 130 3.66 5.00 -1.43
CA ASN A 130 3.39 4.13 -0.30
C ASN A 130 3.99 4.67 1.01
N CYS A 131 3.69 3.99 2.12
CA CYS A 131 4.36 4.24 3.39
C CYS A 131 5.89 4.09 3.22
N ILE A 132 6.67 4.95 3.86
CA ILE A 132 8.11 4.74 4.00
C ILE A 132 8.32 3.38 4.69
N GLY A 133 9.17 2.53 4.10
CA GLY A 133 9.39 1.19 4.62
C GLY A 133 8.15 0.28 4.51
N CYS A 134 7.43 0.33 3.38
CA CYS A 134 6.33 -0.60 3.14
C CYS A 134 6.84 -2.04 3.17
N VAL A 135 6.29 -2.84 4.08
CA VAL A 135 6.71 -4.24 4.31
C VAL A 135 6.45 -5.17 3.13
N LYS A 136 5.69 -4.72 2.14
CA LYS A 136 5.48 -5.43 0.88
C LYS A 136 6.61 -5.21 -0.14
N GLY A 137 7.49 -4.24 0.09
CA GLY A 137 8.66 -4.00 -0.74
C GLY A 137 9.65 -5.15 -0.69
N GLY A 138 10.36 -5.37 -1.78
CA GLY A 138 11.42 -6.36 -1.88
C GLY A 138 12.73 -5.89 -1.24
N LYS A 139 13.78 -6.70 -1.36
CA LYS A 139 15.11 -6.40 -0.80
C LYS A 139 15.73 -5.14 -1.41
N GLY A 140 15.55 -4.91 -2.71
CA GLY A 140 16.01 -3.69 -3.38
C GLY A 140 15.29 -2.43 -2.90
N TYR A 141 13.97 -2.50 -2.69
CA TYR A 141 13.20 -1.43 -2.07
C TYR A 141 13.74 -1.09 -0.67
N TRP A 142 13.96 -2.09 0.18
CA TRP A 142 14.47 -1.86 1.52
C TRP A 142 15.92 -1.34 1.53
N ASN A 143 16.74 -1.74 0.57
CA ASN A 143 18.06 -1.15 0.39
C ASN A 143 17.99 0.31 -0.08
N LYS A 144 17.01 0.67 -0.93
CA LYS A 144 16.75 2.07 -1.27
C LYS A 144 16.26 2.86 -0.04
N ILE A 145 15.37 2.29 0.80
CA ILE A 145 14.96 2.88 2.08
C ILE A 145 16.16 3.09 3.02
N ARG A 146 17.10 2.15 3.05
CA ARG A 146 18.34 2.29 3.85
C ARG A 146 19.14 3.54 3.46
N VAL A 147 19.16 3.88 2.16
CA VAL A 147 19.88 5.05 1.64
C VAL A 147 19.08 6.34 1.85
N ASP A 148 17.81 6.34 1.45
CA ASP A 148 16.98 7.55 1.45
C ASP A 148 16.44 7.92 2.83
N PHE A 149 16.22 6.93 3.68
CA PHE A 149 15.63 7.06 5.02
C PHE A 149 16.36 6.17 6.05
N PRO A 150 17.66 6.39 6.29
CA PRO A 150 18.49 5.49 7.11
C PRO A 150 17.95 5.35 8.55
N GLU A 151 17.48 6.43 9.15
CA GLU A 151 16.90 6.39 10.49
C GLU A 151 15.68 5.46 10.56
N TYR A 152 14.77 5.56 9.59
CA TYR A 152 13.61 4.68 9.51
C TYR A 152 14.01 3.21 9.32
N PHE A 153 14.98 2.96 8.43
CA PHE A 153 15.49 1.60 8.18
C PHE A 153 16.01 0.95 9.46
N TRP A 154 16.89 1.64 10.18
CA TRP A 154 17.46 1.10 11.41
C TRP A 154 16.47 1.00 12.56
N ASN A 155 15.50 1.91 12.65
CA ASN A 155 14.40 1.80 13.59
C ASN A 155 13.55 0.55 13.32
N MET A 156 13.24 0.28 12.05
CA MET A 156 12.50 -0.91 11.68
C MET A 156 13.30 -2.19 11.93
N ALA A 157 14.60 -2.19 11.65
CA ALA A 157 15.48 -3.33 11.95
C ALA A 157 15.51 -3.68 13.44
N ARG A 158 15.59 -2.67 14.32
CA ARG A 158 15.49 -2.88 15.77
C ARG A 158 14.12 -3.39 16.18
N PHE A 159 13.06 -2.84 15.56
CA PHE A 159 11.70 -3.23 15.84
C PHE A 159 11.40 -4.70 15.46
N GLU A 160 11.92 -5.19 14.33
CA GLU A 160 11.84 -6.60 13.97
C GLU A 160 12.36 -7.52 15.10
N ARG A 161 13.55 -7.17 15.65
CA ARG A 161 14.17 -7.91 16.76
C ARG A 161 13.34 -7.81 18.04
N GLU A 162 12.80 -6.62 18.35
CA GLU A 162 11.95 -6.39 19.54
C GLU A 162 10.73 -7.31 19.54
N ILE A 163 10.00 -7.39 18.40
CA ILE A 163 8.77 -8.17 18.33
C ILE A 163 8.97 -9.63 17.90
N ASN A 164 10.21 -10.00 17.56
CA ASN A 164 10.59 -11.29 16.98
C ASN A 164 9.78 -11.65 15.73
N ALA A 165 9.60 -10.68 14.84
CA ALA A 165 8.92 -10.86 13.54
C ALA A 165 9.67 -10.12 12.44
N ARG A 166 9.74 -10.71 11.24
CA ARG A 166 10.57 -10.24 10.13
C ARG A 166 9.74 -9.75 8.95
N VAL A 167 10.29 -8.78 8.21
CA VAL A 167 9.80 -8.39 6.88
C VAL A 167 10.10 -9.48 5.85
N PHE A 168 11.29 -10.08 5.93
CA PHE A 168 11.71 -11.19 5.06
C PHE A 168 11.79 -12.49 5.86
N ASN A 169 11.38 -13.61 5.24
CA ASN A 169 11.44 -14.91 5.91
C ASN A 169 12.87 -15.43 6.10
N ASP A 170 13.79 -15.01 5.24
CA ASP A 170 15.15 -15.53 5.12
C ASP A 170 16.22 -14.65 5.77
N VAL A 171 15.93 -13.37 6.04
CA VAL A 171 16.92 -12.42 6.56
C VAL A 171 16.27 -11.34 7.42
N TRP A 172 16.95 -10.88 8.46
CA TRP A 172 16.60 -9.68 9.22
C TRP A 172 17.06 -8.43 8.48
N LEU A 173 16.41 -7.28 8.70
CA LEU A 173 16.81 -6.04 8.02
C LEU A 173 18.23 -5.60 8.38
N ASP A 174 18.67 -5.78 9.63
CA ASP A 174 20.05 -5.48 10.06
C ASP A 174 21.11 -6.39 9.41
N GLU A 175 20.72 -7.56 8.95
CA GLU A 175 21.56 -8.54 8.25
C GLU A 175 21.41 -8.46 6.71
N LEU A 176 20.49 -7.65 6.20
CA LEU A 176 20.22 -7.54 4.76
C LEU A 176 21.45 -7.01 4.02
N PRO A 177 22.05 -7.76 3.08
CA PRO A 177 23.18 -7.26 2.32
C PRO A 177 22.81 -6.01 1.51
N PRO A 178 23.66 -4.97 1.49
CA PRO A 178 23.39 -3.73 0.72
C PRO A 178 23.19 -3.96 -0.78
N THR A 179 23.72 -5.06 -1.31
CA THR A 179 23.64 -5.44 -2.72
C THR A 179 22.46 -6.37 -3.03
N ALA A 180 21.65 -6.75 -2.03
CA ALA A 180 20.54 -7.66 -2.23
C ALA A 180 19.35 -6.96 -2.90
N GLY A 181 18.87 -7.54 -4.01
CA GLY A 181 17.78 -7.00 -4.80
C GLY A 181 18.17 -5.78 -5.64
N ARG A 182 17.31 -5.44 -6.60
CA ARG A 182 17.44 -4.23 -7.44
C ARG A 182 16.09 -3.56 -7.49
N TYR A 183 16.00 -2.35 -6.94
CA TYR A 183 14.73 -1.63 -6.85
C TYR A 183 14.05 -1.42 -8.21
N GLU A 184 14.82 -1.13 -9.24
CA GLU A 184 14.33 -0.86 -10.60
C GLU A 184 13.59 -2.07 -11.22
N SER A 185 14.03 -3.29 -10.88
CA SER A 185 13.44 -4.54 -11.39
C SER A 185 12.35 -5.12 -10.49
N GLU A 186 12.08 -4.49 -9.33
CA GLU A 186 11.01 -4.97 -8.45
C GLU A 186 9.62 -4.57 -8.98
N TYR A 187 8.64 -5.42 -8.70
CA TYR A 187 7.24 -5.12 -8.99
C TYR A 187 6.74 -3.92 -8.17
N GLU A 188 5.75 -3.24 -8.69
CA GLU A 188 5.08 -2.18 -7.94
C GLU A 188 4.43 -2.73 -6.67
N ILE A 189 4.56 -1.96 -5.58
CA ILE A 189 3.98 -2.35 -4.30
C ILE A 189 2.49 -2.04 -4.32
N GLU A 190 1.67 -3.06 -4.48
CA GLU A 190 0.23 -2.94 -4.36
C GLU A 190 -0.20 -2.79 -2.90
N CYS A 191 -0.59 -1.60 -2.50
CA CYS A 191 -1.13 -1.34 -1.18
C CYS A 191 -2.41 -0.51 -1.30
N GLY A 192 -3.53 -1.07 -0.88
CA GLY A 192 -4.82 -0.40 -0.92
C GLY A 192 -5.86 -1.15 -0.09
N PRO A 193 -7.10 -0.65 -0.01
CA PRO A 193 -8.19 -1.30 0.73
C PRO A 193 -8.54 -2.71 0.24
N VAL A 194 -8.01 -3.07 -0.91
CA VAL A 194 -8.12 -4.39 -1.58
C VAL A 194 -6.98 -5.35 -1.22
N CYS A 195 -5.97 -4.88 -0.52
CA CYS A 195 -4.86 -5.73 -0.13
C CYS A 195 -5.30 -6.62 1.03
N GLY A 196 -5.35 -7.93 0.82
CA GLY A 196 -5.78 -8.90 1.83
C GLY A 196 -6.95 -9.79 1.38
N ALA A 197 -7.34 -9.75 0.11
CA ALA A 197 -8.10 -10.84 -0.47
C ALA A 197 -7.31 -12.14 -0.28
N PHE A 198 -7.95 -13.16 0.27
CA PHE A 198 -7.30 -14.46 0.51
C PHE A 198 -6.72 -14.99 -0.80
N PRO A 199 -5.54 -15.61 -0.77
CA PRO A 199 -5.04 -16.29 -1.94
C PRO A 199 -6.01 -17.43 -2.24
N THR A 200 -6.73 -17.32 -3.34
CA THR A 200 -7.29 -18.53 -3.93
C THR A 200 -6.11 -19.43 -4.26
N THR A 201 -6.09 -20.62 -3.70
CA THR A 201 -5.16 -21.68 -4.10
C THR A 201 -5.09 -21.71 -5.63
N ARG A 202 -3.92 -21.42 -6.18
CA ARG A 202 -3.66 -21.82 -7.57
C ARG A 202 -3.96 -23.30 -7.61
N ALA A 203 -4.95 -23.69 -8.40
CA ALA A 203 -5.03 -25.05 -8.88
C ALA A 203 -3.64 -25.36 -9.48
N ALA A 204 -3.02 -26.40 -9.00
CA ALA A 204 -1.82 -26.94 -9.62
C ALA A 204 -2.26 -27.39 -11.01
N ASP A 205 -1.92 -26.59 -12.01
CA ASP A 205 -1.93 -27.04 -13.39
C ASP A 205 -0.80 -28.07 -13.50
N GLY A 206 -1.22 -29.31 -13.76
CA GLY A 206 -0.35 -30.47 -13.97
C GLY A 206 0.44 -30.39 -15.27
#